data_edf4be5cf361b82fadf5f56af59f9684
#
_entry.id   edf4be5cf361b82fadf5f56af59f9684
#
_cell.length_a   1.000
_cell.length_b   1.000
_cell.length_c   1.000
_cell.angle_alpha   90.00
_cell.angle_beta   90.00
_cell.angle_gamma   90.00
#
_symmetry.space_group_name_H-M   'P 1'
#
loop_
_entity.id
_entity.type
_entity.pdbx_description
1 polymer ?
#
loop_
_entity_poly.entity_id
_entity_poly.type
_entity_poly.pdbx_seq_one_letter_code
_entity_poly.pdbx_strand_id
1 'polypeptide(L)'
;MALLASLLRSEKRPVFLEIRSSAGLIVTTASFATFTDVFLYAVIVPVLPFSLSGRAGVAEDQVQYWISISLAVYGAALLASSPIWGYLADRIRNRKIPMLVGLIFLTGSTVFLCLATNIAMLLVGRVLQGCSAALTWTVGLALVVDSVDASQLGMATGWVGMATSLGVLLAPLLGGLVYENGGYYSVFAMCFGILAVDIALRIAIIEVKEAKRWIDKTPVQSTTEMSGAIKDVVTKSEPTGDDAVQRVGKDNTMTEMSEDTTPNHNRPSPASKHNHVVGPLIGLLRKPRLLAALWGTLVHAIIQTSFDSTLPLFVKSTFHWDSTGAGLAFLPLVAPCFTSPLIGIMNDKYGPKWLATSGFIIATPFLISLRFVSEDSINHKIMMCGLLVGVGLAVALVFGPLMAEISWSAVDGMDPTQDDMSAVPYAQAYGLYNMAFSGGCMLGPILGGLIRDRAGWPTVCWVLGLITAASTITQALWIGGPLKLKLPGRAGESS
;
A
#
# COMPACT_ATOMS: atom_id res chain seq x y z
N MET A 1 -15.46 -3.06 21.13
CA MET A 1 -15.51 -1.92 20.22
C MET A 1 -16.21 -0.71 20.82
N ALA A 2 -17.44 -0.80 21.33
CA ALA A 2 -18.15 0.34 21.96
C ALA A 2 -17.43 0.93 23.18
N LEU A 3 -16.83 0.11 24.02
CA LEU A 3 -16.10 0.50 25.22
C LEU A 3 -14.78 1.24 24.90
N LEU A 4 -14.06 0.82 23.88
CA LEU A 4 -12.87 1.50 23.34
C LEU A 4 -13.22 2.86 22.70
N ALA A 5 -14.34 2.92 22.00
CA ALA A 5 -14.84 4.15 21.41
C ALA A 5 -15.29 5.18 22.46
N SER A 6 -15.84 4.72 23.61
CA SER A 6 -16.24 5.61 24.73
C SER A 6 -15.04 6.14 25.49
N LEU A 7 -13.99 5.34 25.69
CA LEU A 7 -12.75 5.75 26.35
C LEU A 7 -11.94 6.77 25.52
N LEU A 8 -12.06 6.76 24.19
CA LEU A 8 -11.36 7.68 23.29
C LEU A 8 -12.15 8.97 23.04
N ARG A 9 -13.39 9.09 23.51
CA ARG A 9 -14.26 10.26 23.31
C ARG A 9 -13.99 11.29 24.40
N SER A 10 -12.96 12.11 24.20
CA SER A 10 -12.72 13.27 25.08
C SER A 10 -13.80 14.34 24.81
N GLU A 11 -14.45 14.83 25.88
CA GLU A 11 -15.39 15.95 25.81
C GLU A 11 -14.69 17.32 25.74
N LYS A 12 -13.37 17.37 25.94
CA LYS A 12 -12.56 18.59 25.88
C LYS A 12 -11.88 18.70 24.52
N ARG A 13 -11.74 19.94 23.99
CA ARG A 13 -10.99 20.20 22.76
C ARG A 13 -9.56 19.61 22.89
N PRO A 14 -9.14 18.75 21.96
CA PRO A 14 -7.81 18.16 22.01
C PRO A 14 -6.72 19.22 21.91
N VAL A 15 -5.66 19.06 22.71
CA VAL A 15 -4.48 19.93 22.66
C VAL A 15 -3.77 19.75 21.31
N PHE A 16 -3.32 20.84 20.67
CA PHE A 16 -2.66 20.86 19.36
C PHE A 16 -3.51 20.24 18.24
N LEU A 17 -4.82 20.48 18.23
CA LEU A 17 -5.77 19.91 17.27
C LEU A 17 -5.31 20.10 15.82
N GLU A 18 -4.85 21.29 15.44
CA GLU A 18 -4.43 21.65 14.07
C GLU A 18 -3.24 20.83 13.60
N ILE A 19 -2.22 20.63 14.47
CA ILE A 19 -1.04 19.80 14.15
C ILE A 19 -1.44 18.34 14.08
N ARG A 20 -2.24 17.86 15.05
CA ARG A 20 -2.65 16.45 15.16
C ARG A 20 -3.61 15.99 14.08
N SER A 21 -4.32 16.91 13.42
CA SER A 21 -5.21 16.65 12.30
C SER A 21 -4.65 17.09 10.95
N SER A 22 -3.38 17.54 10.91
CA SER A 22 -2.75 17.94 9.67
C SER A 22 -2.54 16.73 8.74
N ALA A 23 -2.79 16.93 7.44
CA ALA A 23 -2.55 15.92 6.42
C ALA A 23 -1.11 15.40 6.46
N GLY A 24 -0.13 16.26 6.71
CA GLY A 24 1.28 15.89 6.82
C GLY A 24 1.54 14.89 7.94
N LEU A 25 1.01 15.11 9.16
CA LEU A 25 1.20 14.17 10.26
C LEU A 25 0.48 12.84 10.01
N ILE A 26 -0.71 12.86 9.38
CA ILE A 26 -1.45 11.65 9.05
C ILE A 26 -0.69 10.81 8.01
N VAL A 27 -0.18 11.44 6.95
CA VAL A 27 0.65 10.77 5.93
C VAL A 27 1.94 10.22 6.55
N THR A 28 2.62 10.99 7.40
CA THR A 28 3.81 10.52 8.11
C THR A 28 3.50 9.31 8.99
N THR A 29 2.39 9.33 9.73
CA THR A 29 1.97 8.20 10.58
C THR A 29 1.62 6.96 9.74
N ALA A 30 0.89 7.12 8.64
CA ALA A 30 0.58 6.00 7.74
C ALA A 30 1.85 5.43 7.08
N SER A 31 2.78 6.29 6.66
CA SER A 31 4.07 5.90 6.10
C SER A 31 4.92 5.15 7.14
N PHE A 32 4.96 5.64 8.38
CA PHE A 32 5.70 4.98 9.44
C PHE A 32 5.06 3.65 9.85
N ALA A 33 3.72 3.57 9.80
CA ALA A 33 2.99 2.32 10.05
C ALA A 33 3.31 1.23 9.02
N THR A 34 3.38 1.58 7.72
CA THR A 34 3.78 0.65 6.66
C THR A 34 5.25 0.28 6.75
N PHE A 35 6.12 1.24 7.09
CA PHE A 35 7.53 0.96 7.40
C PHE A 35 7.67 -0.06 8.53
N THR A 36 6.97 0.15 9.67
CA THR A 36 7.03 -0.73 10.84
C THR A 36 6.54 -2.13 10.48
N ASP A 37 5.42 -2.25 9.77
CA ASP A 37 4.85 -3.55 9.38
C ASP A 37 5.83 -4.35 8.50
N VAL A 38 6.36 -3.73 7.46
CA VAL A 38 7.33 -4.36 6.55
C VAL A 38 8.66 -4.65 7.25
N PHE A 39 9.13 -3.72 8.10
CA PHE A 39 10.35 -3.91 8.86
C PHE A 39 10.24 -5.13 9.80
N LEU A 40 9.15 -5.24 10.57
CA LEU A 40 8.95 -6.36 11.49
C LEU A 40 8.74 -7.70 10.76
N TYR A 41 8.19 -7.68 9.54
CA TYR A 41 8.13 -8.86 8.69
C TYR A 41 9.52 -9.32 8.24
N ALA A 42 10.33 -8.41 7.71
CA ALA A 42 11.55 -8.73 7.00
C ALA A 42 12.77 -8.90 7.94
N VAL A 43 12.76 -8.27 9.14
CA VAL A 43 13.88 -8.32 10.10
C VAL A 43 14.22 -9.74 10.55
N ILE A 44 13.23 -10.61 10.64
CA ILE A 44 13.42 -11.99 11.09
C ILE A 44 13.91 -12.92 9.95
N VAL A 45 13.78 -12.52 8.71
CA VAL A 45 14.14 -13.33 7.53
C VAL A 45 15.59 -13.83 7.58
N PRO A 46 16.61 -12.99 7.78
CA PRO A 46 18.01 -13.45 7.90
C PRO A 46 18.29 -14.14 9.25
N VAL A 47 17.44 -13.98 10.25
CA VAL A 47 17.61 -14.54 11.60
C VAL A 47 17.10 -15.98 11.69
N LEU A 48 16.03 -16.32 10.97
CA LEU A 48 15.39 -17.65 11.03
C LEU A 48 16.37 -18.81 10.79
N PRO A 49 17.24 -18.79 9.75
CA PRO A 49 18.18 -19.91 9.48
C PRO A 49 19.16 -20.19 10.60
N PHE A 50 19.37 -19.24 11.50
CA PHE A 50 20.34 -19.35 12.61
C PHE A 50 19.66 -19.60 13.96
N SER A 51 18.38 -19.23 14.09
CA SER A 51 17.66 -19.31 15.36
C SER A 51 16.78 -20.56 15.49
N LEU A 52 16.28 -21.15 14.40
CA LEU A 52 15.32 -22.25 14.45
C LEU A 52 15.89 -23.53 15.08
N SER A 53 17.10 -23.94 14.73
CA SER A 53 17.71 -25.13 15.32
C SER A 53 18.03 -24.95 16.79
N GLY A 54 18.58 -23.81 17.17
CA GLY A 54 18.99 -23.55 18.56
C GLY A 54 17.82 -23.25 19.51
N ARG A 55 16.71 -22.64 19.04
CA ARG A 55 15.58 -22.20 19.91
C ARG A 55 14.35 -23.09 19.80
N ALA A 56 13.98 -23.50 18.61
CA ALA A 56 12.78 -24.30 18.37
C ALA A 56 13.04 -25.80 18.26
N GLY A 57 14.30 -26.23 18.41
CA GLY A 57 14.71 -27.65 18.34
C GLY A 57 14.49 -28.28 16.98
N VAL A 58 14.50 -27.45 15.91
CA VAL A 58 14.29 -27.93 14.55
C VAL A 58 15.56 -28.58 14.03
N ALA A 59 15.46 -29.79 13.46
CA ALA A 59 16.57 -30.48 12.82
C ALA A 59 17.04 -29.64 11.60
N GLU A 60 18.36 -29.61 11.37
CA GLU A 60 18.99 -28.76 10.35
C GLU A 60 18.44 -29.04 8.93
N ASP A 61 18.08 -30.28 8.64
CA ASP A 61 17.46 -30.72 7.37
C ASP A 61 16.02 -30.17 7.20
N GLN A 62 15.33 -29.82 8.28
CA GLN A 62 13.97 -29.28 8.25
C GLN A 62 13.90 -27.75 8.33
N VAL A 63 15.01 -27.06 8.53
CA VAL A 63 15.05 -25.59 8.69
C VAL A 63 14.45 -24.90 7.47
N GLN A 64 14.79 -25.32 6.23
CA GLN A 64 14.23 -24.72 5.02
C GLN A 64 12.71 -24.90 4.95
N TYR A 65 12.21 -26.07 5.29
CA TYR A 65 10.77 -26.36 5.30
C TYR A 65 10.02 -25.43 6.25
N TRP A 66 10.49 -25.29 7.50
CA TRP A 66 9.82 -24.47 8.50
C TRP A 66 9.95 -22.96 8.25
N ILE A 67 11.05 -22.49 7.63
CA ILE A 67 11.15 -21.11 7.12
C ILE A 67 10.05 -20.86 6.11
N SER A 68 9.92 -21.74 5.11
CA SER A 68 8.93 -21.60 4.03
C SER A 68 7.50 -21.60 4.55
N ILE A 69 7.17 -22.52 5.45
CA ILE A 69 5.85 -22.59 6.08
C ILE A 69 5.57 -21.33 6.92
N SER A 70 6.54 -20.86 7.70
CA SER A 70 6.40 -19.66 8.52
C SER A 70 6.07 -18.42 7.70
N LEU A 71 6.76 -18.21 6.59
CA LEU A 71 6.53 -17.08 5.68
C LEU A 71 5.21 -17.26 4.89
N ALA A 72 4.90 -18.48 4.47
CA ALA A 72 3.65 -18.77 3.77
C ALA A 72 2.41 -18.56 4.65
N VAL A 73 2.49 -18.93 5.93
CA VAL A 73 1.41 -18.72 6.91
C VAL A 73 1.13 -17.23 7.12
N TYR A 74 2.15 -16.39 7.14
CA TYR A 74 1.98 -14.93 7.14
C TYR A 74 1.21 -14.47 5.89
N GLY A 75 1.63 -14.91 4.70
CA GLY A 75 0.96 -14.57 3.43
C GLY A 75 -0.49 -15.07 3.38
N ALA A 76 -0.76 -16.29 3.87
CA ALA A 76 -2.09 -16.86 3.96
C ALA A 76 -3.01 -16.07 4.92
N ALA A 77 -2.48 -15.67 6.08
CA ALA A 77 -3.21 -14.86 7.04
C ALA A 77 -3.52 -13.47 6.49
N LEU A 78 -2.54 -12.85 5.79
CA LEU A 78 -2.71 -11.58 5.11
C LEU A 78 -3.80 -11.67 4.03
N LEU A 79 -3.76 -12.72 3.19
CA LEU A 79 -4.74 -12.97 2.13
C LEU A 79 -6.16 -13.18 2.69
N ALA A 80 -6.31 -14.01 3.71
CA ALA A 80 -7.60 -14.32 4.30
C ALA A 80 -8.19 -13.13 5.07
N SER A 81 -7.36 -12.32 5.69
CA SER A 81 -7.79 -11.18 6.51
C SER A 81 -8.12 -9.94 5.68
N SER A 82 -7.49 -9.74 4.52
CA SER A 82 -7.66 -8.54 3.69
C SER A 82 -9.12 -8.25 3.31
N PRO A 83 -9.93 -9.20 2.82
CA PRO A 83 -11.33 -8.94 2.49
C PRO A 83 -12.18 -8.68 3.74
N ILE A 84 -11.86 -9.35 4.86
CA ILE A 84 -12.58 -9.17 6.13
C ILE A 84 -12.37 -7.76 6.66
N TRP A 85 -11.12 -7.30 6.69
CA TRP A 85 -10.78 -5.96 7.16
C TRP A 85 -11.22 -4.87 6.18
N GLY A 86 -11.16 -5.10 4.88
CA GLY A 86 -11.72 -4.20 3.87
C GLY A 86 -13.21 -3.96 4.10
N TYR A 87 -14.00 -5.02 4.25
CA TYR A 87 -15.42 -4.93 4.54
C TYR A 87 -15.73 -4.25 5.88
N LEU A 88 -14.98 -4.60 6.92
CA LEU A 88 -15.17 -4.02 8.25
C LEU A 88 -14.76 -2.54 8.29
N ALA A 89 -13.69 -2.18 7.60
CA ALA A 89 -13.21 -0.81 7.50
C ALA A 89 -14.25 0.12 6.84
N ASP A 90 -14.95 -0.33 5.81
CA ASP A 90 -15.99 0.47 5.15
C ASP A 90 -17.21 0.71 6.05
N ARG A 91 -17.48 -0.19 7.01
CA ARG A 91 -18.56 -0.03 7.99
C ARG A 91 -18.18 0.83 9.20
N ILE A 92 -16.90 0.87 9.54
CA ILE A 92 -16.43 1.64 10.70
C ILE A 92 -16.13 3.08 10.24
N ARG A 93 -16.89 4.02 10.76
CA ARG A 93 -16.80 5.44 10.43
C ARG A 93 -15.48 6.10 10.86
N ASN A 94 -14.81 5.51 11.86
CA ASN A 94 -13.56 5.99 12.45
C ASN A 94 -12.42 5.05 12.08
N ARG A 95 -11.48 5.52 11.23
CA ARG A 95 -10.32 4.73 10.75
C ARG A 95 -9.28 4.47 11.86
N LYS A 96 -9.24 5.32 12.88
CA LYS A 96 -8.28 5.20 13.99
C LYS A 96 -8.46 3.90 14.77
N ILE A 97 -9.71 3.47 15.02
CA ILE A 97 -9.99 2.25 15.81
C ILE A 97 -9.41 0.99 15.13
N PRO A 98 -9.70 0.70 13.85
CA PRO A 98 -9.06 -0.43 13.16
C PRO A 98 -7.54 -0.35 13.15
N MET A 99 -6.95 0.83 12.97
CA MET A 99 -5.48 1.00 13.02
C MET A 99 -4.89 0.64 14.39
N LEU A 100 -5.57 0.99 15.49
CA LEU A 100 -5.14 0.60 16.83
C LEU A 100 -5.31 -0.91 17.08
N VAL A 101 -6.36 -1.52 16.54
CA VAL A 101 -6.54 -2.99 16.59
C VAL A 101 -5.41 -3.68 15.85
N GLY A 102 -5.04 -3.21 14.63
CA GLY A 102 -3.88 -3.73 13.90
C GLY A 102 -2.59 -3.64 14.71
N LEU A 103 -2.40 -2.53 15.42
CA LEU A 103 -1.23 -2.33 16.27
C LEU A 103 -1.19 -3.31 17.46
N ILE A 104 -2.34 -3.65 18.03
CA ILE A 104 -2.43 -4.69 19.10
C ILE A 104 -2.04 -6.06 18.51
N PHE A 105 -2.53 -6.41 17.31
CA PHE A 105 -2.11 -7.65 16.64
C PHE A 105 -0.61 -7.66 16.35
N LEU A 106 -0.06 -6.54 15.86
CA LEU A 106 1.38 -6.42 15.56
C LEU A 106 2.24 -6.53 16.82
N THR A 107 1.83 -5.86 17.91
CA THR A 107 2.51 -5.96 19.21
C THR A 107 2.45 -7.39 19.75
N GLY A 108 1.26 -8.00 19.73
CA GLY A 108 1.07 -9.38 20.16
C GLY A 108 1.92 -10.36 19.33
N SER A 109 1.95 -10.20 18.00
CA SER A 109 2.78 -11.04 17.13
C SER A 109 4.26 -10.91 17.46
N THR A 110 4.74 -9.68 17.70
CA THR A 110 6.14 -9.42 18.04
C THR A 110 6.52 -10.08 19.40
N VAL A 111 5.61 -10.05 20.38
CA VAL A 111 5.78 -10.76 21.66
C VAL A 111 5.82 -12.28 21.43
N PHE A 112 4.88 -12.84 20.65
CA PHE A 112 4.88 -14.28 20.35
C PHE A 112 6.16 -14.72 19.64
N LEU A 113 6.63 -13.94 18.68
CA LEU A 113 7.87 -14.22 17.94
C LEU A 113 9.10 -14.10 18.86
N CYS A 114 9.15 -13.09 19.73
CA CYS A 114 10.23 -12.90 20.70
C CYS A 114 10.35 -14.07 21.69
N LEU A 115 9.21 -14.57 22.18
CA LEU A 115 9.13 -15.65 23.15
C LEU A 115 9.08 -17.05 22.51
N ALA A 116 9.10 -17.15 21.18
CA ALA A 116 8.97 -18.41 20.49
C ALA A 116 10.09 -19.39 20.86
N THR A 117 9.69 -20.50 21.47
CA THR A 117 10.55 -21.65 21.83
C THR A 117 10.15 -22.92 21.08
N ASN A 118 9.09 -22.85 20.28
CA ASN A 118 8.61 -23.94 19.46
C ASN A 118 7.94 -23.40 18.17
N ILE A 119 7.75 -24.28 17.19
CA ILE A 119 7.18 -23.95 15.89
C ILE A 119 5.73 -23.42 16.01
N ALA A 120 4.92 -23.94 16.94
CA ALA A 120 3.54 -23.50 17.10
C ALA A 120 3.47 -22.01 17.49
N MET A 121 4.30 -21.55 18.43
CA MET A 121 4.37 -20.15 18.82
C MET A 121 4.84 -19.27 17.66
N LEU A 122 5.83 -19.72 16.87
CA LEU A 122 6.31 -19.04 15.69
C LEU A 122 5.16 -18.85 14.67
N LEU A 123 4.39 -19.89 14.38
CA LEU A 123 3.29 -19.85 13.42
C LEU A 123 2.14 -18.96 13.92
N VAL A 124 1.78 -19.01 15.20
CA VAL A 124 0.77 -18.10 15.77
C VAL A 124 1.22 -16.64 15.64
N GLY A 125 2.48 -16.34 15.95
CA GLY A 125 3.06 -15.02 15.74
C GLY A 125 2.93 -14.57 14.28
N ARG A 126 3.21 -15.45 13.31
CA ARG A 126 3.07 -15.15 11.88
C ARG A 126 1.62 -14.92 11.43
N VAL A 127 0.66 -15.69 11.98
CA VAL A 127 -0.78 -15.44 11.70
C VAL A 127 -1.20 -14.06 12.19
N LEU A 128 -0.87 -13.71 13.43
CA LEU A 128 -1.18 -12.40 13.99
C LEU A 128 -0.54 -11.26 13.20
N GLN A 129 0.71 -11.46 12.75
CA GLN A 129 1.43 -10.49 11.93
C GLN A 129 0.75 -10.29 10.57
N GLY A 130 0.34 -11.36 9.89
CA GLY A 130 -0.40 -11.28 8.63
C GLY A 130 -1.75 -10.57 8.79
N CYS A 131 -2.48 -10.83 9.88
CA CYS A 131 -3.72 -10.13 10.20
C CYS A 131 -3.49 -8.63 10.45
N SER A 132 -2.39 -8.25 11.10
CA SER A 132 -2.01 -6.86 11.31
C SER A 132 -1.67 -6.17 9.99
N ALA A 133 -0.88 -6.82 9.14
CA ALA A 133 -0.50 -6.31 7.84
C ALA A 133 -1.73 -5.99 6.97
N ALA A 134 -2.73 -6.89 6.95
CA ALA A 134 -3.99 -6.65 6.24
C ALA A 134 -4.67 -5.36 6.69
N LEU A 135 -4.70 -5.08 8.00
CA LEU A 135 -5.25 -3.84 8.54
C LEU A 135 -4.43 -2.62 8.13
N THR A 136 -3.12 -2.67 8.28
CA THR A 136 -2.21 -1.55 7.96
C THR A 136 -2.35 -1.15 6.50
N TRP A 137 -2.34 -2.11 5.58
CA TRP A 137 -2.43 -1.84 4.15
C TRP A 137 -3.83 -1.41 3.69
N THR A 138 -4.91 -1.97 4.25
CA THR A 138 -6.27 -1.59 3.84
C THR A 138 -6.71 -0.28 4.48
N VAL A 139 -6.55 -0.14 5.79
CA VAL A 139 -7.04 1.02 6.55
C VAL A 139 -6.08 2.20 6.50
N GLY A 140 -4.77 1.93 6.49
CA GLY A 140 -3.73 2.96 6.42
C GLY A 140 -3.79 3.75 5.12
N LEU A 141 -3.89 3.05 3.97
CA LEU A 141 -4.07 3.71 2.67
C LEU A 141 -5.41 4.45 2.57
N ALA A 142 -6.50 3.87 3.09
CA ALA A 142 -7.79 4.54 3.13
C ALA A 142 -7.74 5.82 3.97
N LEU A 143 -7.00 5.83 5.09
CA LEU A 143 -6.80 7.02 5.91
C LEU A 143 -6.03 8.11 5.16
N VAL A 144 -5.01 7.75 4.38
CA VAL A 144 -4.26 8.70 3.53
C VAL A 144 -5.20 9.33 2.51
N VAL A 145 -5.97 8.52 1.77
CA VAL A 145 -6.94 9.00 0.77
C VAL A 145 -8.00 9.92 1.39
N ASP A 146 -8.48 9.59 2.59
CA ASP A 146 -9.49 10.38 3.32
C ASP A 146 -8.93 11.73 3.86
N SER A 147 -7.60 11.91 3.89
CA SER A 147 -6.93 13.02 4.60
C SER A 147 -6.22 14.01 3.69
N VAL A 148 -6.01 13.68 2.42
CA VAL A 148 -5.33 14.55 1.44
C VAL A 148 -6.24 14.88 0.27
N ASP A 149 -5.99 16.01 -0.37
CA ASP A 149 -6.68 16.39 -1.60
C ASP A 149 -6.25 15.50 -2.77
N ALA A 150 -7.13 15.31 -3.75
CA ALA A 150 -6.87 14.48 -4.92
C ALA A 150 -5.58 14.87 -5.68
N SER A 151 -5.24 16.16 -5.70
CA SER A 151 -4.00 16.69 -6.32
C SER A 151 -2.72 16.28 -5.59
N GLN A 152 -2.80 15.95 -4.29
CA GLN A 152 -1.66 15.60 -3.44
C GLN A 152 -1.56 14.09 -3.18
N LEU A 153 -2.55 13.32 -3.63
CA LEU A 153 -2.64 11.88 -3.37
C LEU A 153 -1.43 11.10 -3.91
N GLY A 154 -0.95 11.45 -5.11
CA GLY A 154 0.24 10.84 -5.71
C GLY A 154 1.49 11.04 -4.86
N MET A 155 1.69 12.25 -4.33
CA MET A 155 2.81 12.56 -3.45
C MET A 155 2.68 11.81 -2.11
N ALA A 156 1.49 11.77 -1.52
CA ALA A 156 1.24 11.09 -0.25
C ALA A 156 1.48 9.58 -0.34
N THR A 157 0.98 8.93 -1.40
CA THR A 157 1.24 7.51 -1.67
C THR A 157 2.71 7.24 -2.00
N GLY A 158 3.39 8.18 -2.62
CA GLY A 158 4.84 8.14 -2.86
C GLY A 158 5.64 8.07 -1.55
N TRP A 159 5.27 8.85 -0.52
CA TRP A 159 5.89 8.77 0.80
C TRP A 159 5.68 7.42 1.47
N VAL A 160 4.48 6.84 1.35
CA VAL A 160 4.19 5.47 1.84
C VAL A 160 5.06 4.44 1.12
N GLY A 161 5.20 4.54 -0.21
CA GLY A 161 6.05 3.66 -1.01
C GLY A 161 7.54 3.77 -0.64
N MET A 162 8.03 4.99 -0.39
CA MET A 162 9.41 5.19 0.06
C MET A 162 9.65 4.60 1.45
N ALA A 163 8.73 4.77 2.38
CA ALA A 163 8.81 4.18 3.72
C ALA A 163 8.82 2.64 3.66
N THR A 164 7.99 2.05 2.80
CA THR A 164 7.98 0.62 2.53
C THR A 164 9.34 0.13 2.01
N SER A 165 9.91 0.82 1.02
CA SER A 165 11.23 0.47 0.45
C SER A 165 12.35 0.54 1.48
N LEU A 166 12.33 1.56 2.36
CA LEU A 166 13.26 1.66 3.47
C LEU A 166 13.09 0.50 4.47
N GLY A 167 11.85 0.08 4.75
CA GLY A 167 11.56 -1.08 5.59
C GLY A 167 12.16 -2.36 5.02
N VAL A 168 11.92 -2.63 3.75
CA VAL A 168 12.48 -3.82 3.05
C VAL A 168 14.01 -3.82 3.04
N LEU A 169 14.64 -2.64 2.90
CA LEU A 169 16.10 -2.53 2.87
C LEU A 169 16.73 -2.68 4.25
N LEU A 170 16.24 -1.90 5.21
CA LEU A 170 16.87 -1.79 6.53
C LEU A 170 16.62 -3.03 7.40
N ALA A 171 15.49 -3.70 7.24
CA ALA A 171 15.11 -4.80 8.10
C ALA A 171 16.06 -6.00 8.02
N PRO A 172 16.36 -6.59 6.86
CA PRO A 172 17.28 -7.71 6.78
C PRO A 172 18.70 -7.31 7.21
N LEU A 173 19.14 -6.12 6.81
CA LEU A 173 20.46 -5.60 7.14
C LEU A 173 20.64 -5.45 8.65
N LEU A 174 19.74 -4.71 9.31
CA LEU A 174 19.79 -4.50 10.76
C LEU A 174 19.47 -5.78 11.53
N GLY A 175 18.55 -6.61 11.02
CA GLY A 175 18.20 -7.90 11.60
C GLY A 175 19.40 -8.83 11.69
N GLY A 176 20.15 -9.00 10.61
CA GLY A 176 21.37 -9.82 10.58
C GLY A 176 22.47 -9.24 11.46
N LEU A 177 22.75 -7.94 11.34
CA LEU A 177 23.79 -7.25 12.10
C LEU A 177 23.54 -7.28 13.62
N VAL A 178 22.31 -6.98 14.04
CA VAL A 178 21.93 -6.96 15.48
C VAL A 178 21.90 -8.37 16.04
N TYR A 179 21.46 -9.36 15.24
CA TYR A 179 21.47 -10.75 15.68
C TYR A 179 22.89 -11.26 15.96
N GLU A 180 23.86 -10.99 15.06
CA GLU A 180 25.24 -11.45 15.20
C GLU A 180 25.93 -10.84 16.42
N ASN A 181 25.72 -9.54 16.68
CA ASN A 181 26.41 -8.82 17.75
C ASN A 181 25.70 -8.87 19.09
N GLY A 182 24.36 -8.97 19.10
CA GLY A 182 23.54 -8.85 20.30
C GLY A 182 22.63 -10.05 20.57
N GLY A 183 22.58 -11.00 19.64
CA GLY A 183 21.75 -12.18 19.73
C GLY A 183 20.26 -11.93 19.48
N TYR A 184 19.46 -12.98 19.64
CA TYR A 184 18.04 -13.03 19.29
C TYR A 184 17.19 -11.93 19.95
N TYR A 185 17.34 -11.76 21.27
CA TYR A 185 16.53 -10.80 22.03
C TYR A 185 16.83 -9.34 21.67
N SER A 186 18.06 -9.02 21.26
CA SER A 186 18.44 -7.68 20.84
C SER A 186 17.73 -7.26 19.55
N VAL A 187 17.46 -8.21 18.63
CA VAL A 187 16.64 -7.95 17.44
C VAL A 187 15.24 -7.53 17.84
N PHE A 188 14.62 -8.23 18.78
CA PHE A 188 13.27 -7.89 19.24
C PHE A 188 13.23 -6.63 20.11
N ALA A 189 14.29 -6.32 20.87
CA ALA A 189 14.41 -5.03 21.58
C ALA A 189 14.38 -3.86 20.57
N MET A 190 15.09 -3.97 19.46
CA MET A 190 15.02 -3.00 18.35
C MET A 190 13.61 -2.92 17.76
N CYS A 191 12.95 -4.06 17.50
CA CYS A 191 11.56 -4.12 17.03
C CYS A 191 10.59 -3.41 17.97
N PHE A 192 10.70 -3.63 19.28
CA PHE A 192 9.86 -2.96 20.28
C PHE A 192 10.14 -1.45 20.33
N GLY A 193 11.38 -1.00 20.11
CA GLY A 193 11.71 0.42 19.98
C GLY A 193 10.98 1.08 18.82
N ILE A 194 11.02 0.49 17.63
CA ILE A 194 10.29 0.98 16.44
C ILE A 194 8.78 0.95 16.70
N LEU A 195 8.28 -0.13 17.29
CA LEU A 195 6.87 -0.29 17.61
C LEU A 195 6.38 0.78 18.60
N ALA A 196 7.19 1.15 19.60
CA ALA A 196 6.87 2.21 20.55
C ALA A 196 6.67 3.57 19.84
N VAL A 197 7.50 3.88 18.84
CA VAL A 197 7.34 5.08 18.02
C VAL A 197 6.05 5.01 17.20
N ASP A 198 5.74 3.87 16.57
CA ASP A 198 4.50 3.69 15.82
C ASP A 198 3.24 3.84 16.71
N ILE A 199 3.28 3.27 17.93
CA ILE A 199 2.22 3.46 18.92
C ILE A 199 2.03 4.94 19.24
N ALA A 200 3.11 5.67 19.52
CA ALA A 200 3.06 7.09 19.85
C ALA A 200 2.45 7.92 18.70
N LEU A 201 2.86 7.65 17.46
CA LEU A 201 2.34 8.34 16.28
C LEU A 201 0.84 8.07 16.06
N ARG A 202 0.40 6.80 16.14
CA ARG A 202 -1.03 6.44 15.94
C ARG A 202 -1.93 6.98 17.06
N ILE A 203 -1.43 7.12 18.28
CA ILE A 203 -2.17 7.79 19.36
C ILE A 203 -2.23 9.30 19.13
N ALA A 204 -1.13 9.89 18.62
CA ALA A 204 -1.04 11.32 18.41
C ALA A 204 -2.00 11.86 17.36
N ILE A 205 -2.29 11.12 16.26
CA ILE A 205 -3.16 11.59 15.18
C ILE A 205 -4.62 11.73 15.60
N ILE A 206 -5.30 12.71 14.98
CA ILE A 206 -6.75 12.91 15.04
C ILE A 206 -7.25 12.97 13.61
N GLU A 207 -8.28 12.19 13.28
CA GLU A 207 -8.84 12.19 11.93
C GLU A 207 -9.41 13.56 11.55
N VAL A 208 -9.20 13.98 10.30
CA VAL A 208 -9.72 15.26 9.77
C VAL A 208 -11.23 15.37 9.95
N LYS A 209 -11.96 14.26 9.80
CA LYS A 209 -13.43 14.20 10.01
C LYS A 209 -13.83 14.48 11.46
N GLU A 210 -13.04 14.07 12.44
CA GLU A 210 -13.24 14.37 13.85
C GLU A 210 -12.83 15.81 14.18
N ALA A 211 -11.73 16.30 13.63
CA ALA A 211 -11.25 17.65 13.85
C ALA A 211 -12.25 18.71 13.36
N LYS A 212 -12.89 18.51 12.20
CA LYS A 212 -13.92 19.41 11.67
C LYS A 212 -15.07 19.64 12.66
N ARG A 213 -15.47 18.62 13.42
CA ARG A 213 -16.53 18.75 14.45
C ARG A 213 -16.19 19.73 15.56
N TRP A 214 -14.89 19.94 15.83
CA TRP A 214 -14.44 20.89 16.84
C TRP A 214 -14.21 22.28 16.25
N ILE A 215 -13.81 22.37 15.00
CA ILE A 215 -13.59 23.63 14.26
C ILE A 215 -14.96 24.29 14.00
N ASP A 216 -15.94 23.53 13.51
CA ASP A 216 -17.31 24.02 13.23
C ASP A 216 -18.09 24.41 14.48
N LYS A 217 -17.71 23.93 15.66
CA LYS A 217 -18.31 24.28 16.95
C LYS A 217 -17.74 25.56 17.59
N THR A 218 -16.66 26.11 17.01
CA THR A 218 -16.14 27.40 17.47
C THR A 218 -17.05 28.50 16.91
N PRO A 219 -17.86 29.21 17.70
CA PRO A 219 -18.67 30.32 17.19
C PRO A 219 -17.69 31.35 16.60
N VAL A 220 -18.00 31.83 15.42
CA VAL A 220 -17.37 33.02 14.83
C VAL A 220 -17.75 34.20 15.74
N GLN A 221 -17.04 34.36 16.85
CA GLN A 221 -17.01 35.61 17.61
C GLN A 221 -15.88 36.43 16.96
N SER A 222 -16.29 37.37 16.14
CA SER A 222 -15.58 38.65 15.92
C SER A 222 -15.73 39.22 14.50
N THR A 223 -16.96 39.25 13.97
CA THR A 223 -17.22 40.18 12.85
C THR A 223 -18.48 41.05 13.09
N THR A 224 -19.18 40.87 14.22
CA THR A 224 -20.36 41.64 14.54
C THR A 224 -20.04 42.92 15.34
N GLU A 225 -18.89 42.98 16.05
CA GLU A 225 -18.50 44.16 16.80
C GLU A 225 -17.88 45.27 15.93
N MET A 226 -17.24 44.92 14.80
CA MET A 226 -16.69 45.93 13.87
C MET A 226 -17.75 46.51 12.92
N SER A 227 -18.90 45.84 12.71
CA SER A 227 -20.00 46.36 11.89
C SER A 227 -20.92 47.28 12.67
N GLY A 228 -20.94 47.17 14.00
CA GLY A 228 -21.66 48.09 14.89
C GLY A 228 -20.99 49.47 15.01
N ALA A 229 -19.65 49.51 15.08
CA ALA A 229 -18.85 50.72 15.21
C ALA A 229 -18.84 51.58 13.94
N ILE A 230 -19.07 50.99 12.76
CA ILE A 230 -19.10 51.74 11.48
C ILE A 230 -20.49 52.33 11.22
N LYS A 231 -21.57 51.78 11.78
CA LYS A 231 -22.93 52.34 11.63
C LYS A 231 -23.16 53.61 12.47
N ASP A 232 -22.48 53.80 13.59
CA ASP A 232 -22.61 54.95 14.45
C ASP A 232 -21.83 56.19 14.00
N VAL A 233 -20.91 56.03 13.00
CA VAL A 233 -20.16 57.16 12.44
C VAL A 233 -20.78 57.74 11.18
N VAL A 234 -21.75 57.06 10.53
CA VAL A 234 -22.38 57.53 9.28
C VAL A 234 -23.68 58.29 9.48
N THR A 235 -24.18 58.38 10.74
CA THR A 235 -25.48 59.04 11.04
C THR A 235 -25.35 60.47 11.55
N LYS A 236 -24.22 61.16 11.42
CA LYS A 236 -24.03 62.55 11.79
C LYS A 236 -23.39 63.38 10.68
N SER A 237 -24.10 63.58 9.59
CA SER A 237 -23.94 64.73 8.72
C SER A 237 -25.20 64.88 7.87
N GLU A 238 -26.04 65.83 8.30
CA GLU A 238 -27.20 66.32 7.59
C GLU A 238 -26.83 67.30 6.47
N PRO A 239 -27.77 67.60 5.57
CA PRO A 239 -27.52 67.95 4.19
C PRO A 239 -27.67 69.41 3.84
N THR A 240 -27.13 69.88 2.77
CA THR A 240 -27.60 71.10 2.10
C THR A 240 -27.28 71.01 0.60
N GLY A 241 -28.35 71.31 -0.20
CA GLY A 241 -28.19 71.98 -1.50
C GLY A 241 -28.52 71.18 -2.74
N ASP A 242 -29.69 71.29 -3.20
CA ASP A 242 -30.24 71.63 -4.52
C ASP A 242 -29.51 71.17 -5.83
N ASP A 243 -30.33 70.72 -6.68
CA ASP A 243 -30.61 70.92 -8.11
C ASP A 243 -30.68 69.63 -8.93
N ALA A 244 -31.85 69.29 -9.28
CA ALA A 244 -32.64 69.45 -10.53
C ALA A 244 -32.11 68.67 -11.79
N VAL A 245 -33.10 68.03 -12.38
CA VAL A 245 -33.33 67.86 -13.81
C VAL A 245 -33.10 66.49 -14.47
N GLN A 246 -34.29 66.05 -14.89
CA GLN A 246 -34.73 65.29 -16.09
C GLN A 246 -34.58 63.77 -16.16
N ARG A 247 -35.75 63.12 -16.01
CA ARG A 247 -36.77 62.61 -16.99
C ARG A 247 -36.25 61.90 -18.21
N VAL A 248 -36.64 60.63 -18.36
CA VAL A 248 -37.36 59.97 -19.48
C VAL A 248 -37.36 58.49 -19.11
N GLY A 249 -38.37 57.74 -18.85
CA GLY A 249 -39.73 57.64 -19.42
C GLY A 249 -39.83 56.33 -20.21
N LYS A 250 -40.75 55.54 -19.79
CA LYS A 250 -41.67 54.59 -20.46
C LYS A 250 -41.47 53.15 -20.04
N ASP A 251 -42.42 52.64 -19.41
CA ASP A 251 -43.77 52.13 -19.66
C ASP A 251 -43.88 50.62 -19.81
N ASN A 252 -44.74 50.09 -18.97
CA ASN A 252 -45.78 49.07 -19.21
C ASN A 252 -45.30 47.60 -19.32
N THR A 253 -45.90 46.64 -18.75
CA THR A 253 -47.32 46.46 -18.36
C THR A 253 -47.43 45.29 -17.37
N MET A 254 -48.36 45.38 -16.46
CA MET A 254 -48.94 44.30 -15.64
C MET A 254 -49.46 43.13 -16.50
N THR A 255 -49.33 41.92 -16.04
CA THR A 255 -50.43 40.95 -16.06
C THR A 255 -50.25 39.98 -14.89
N GLU A 256 -51.15 40.12 -13.94
CA GLU A 256 -51.48 39.10 -12.93
C GLU A 256 -52.09 37.90 -13.66
N MET A 257 -51.64 36.70 -13.33
CA MET A 257 -52.48 35.51 -13.34
C MET A 257 -52.05 34.58 -12.22
N SER A 258 -52.88 34.54 -11.22
CA SER A 258 -52.96 33.51 -10.19
C SER A 258 -53.30 32.17 -10.82
N GLU A 259 -52.51 31.14 -10.52
CA GLU A 259 -53.03 29.77 -10.54
C GLU A 259 -52.33 28.93 -9.46
N ASP A 260 -53.16 28.48 -8.59
CA ASP A 260 -53.05 27.53 -7.51
C ASP A 260 -52.50 26.17 -8.03
N THR A 261 -51.34 25.71 -7.57
CA THR A 261 -51.01 24.31 -7.69
C THR A 261 -50.19 23.85 -6.47
N THR A 262 -50.81 23.04 -5.69
CA THR A 262 -50.33 22.24 -4.57
C THR A 262 -48.93 21.62 -4.82
N PRO A 263 -48.06 21.57 -3.79
CA PRO A 263 -46.76 20.89 -3.91
C PRO A 263 -46.97 19.39 -3.89
N ASN A 264 -46.74 18.77 -5.03
CA ASN A 264 -46.68 17.33 -5.17
C ASN A 264 -45.41 16.80 -4.46
N HIS A 265 -45.62 16.28 -3.28
CA HIS A 265 -44.65 15.61 -2.43
C HIS A 265 -44.37 14.20 -2.99
N ASN A 266 -43.64 14.07 -4.11
CA ASN A 266 -43.00 12.85 -4.54
C ASN A 266 -41.51 13.12 -4.78
N ARG A 267 -40.77 13.43 -3.70
CA ARG A 267 -39.35 13.12 -3.64
C ARG A 267 -39.22 11.60 -3.41
N PRO A 268 -38.58 10.86 -4.31
CA PRO A 268 -38.21 9.49 -3.98
C PRO A 268 -37.28 9.56 -2.78
N SER A 269 -37.72 8.97 -1.68
CA SER A 269 -36.89 8.63 -0.51
C SER A 269 -35.59 7.99 -0.99
N PRO A 270 -34.41 8.32 -0.44
CA PRO A 270 -33.19 7.57 -0.74
C PRO A 270 -33.27 6.22 -0.02
N ALA A 271 -34.11 5.34 -0.55
CA ALA A 271 -34.20 3.95 -0.10
C ALA A 271 -33.01 3.17 -0.67
N SER A 272 -32.20 2.68 0.25
CA SER A 272 -31.44 1.43 0.10
C SER A 272 -30.45 1.30 -1.07
N LYS A 273 -29.32 2.01 -0.99
CA LYS A 273 -28.11 1.64 -1.74
C LYS A 273 -27.24 0.65 -0.95
N HIS A 274 -27.81 -0.42 -0.41
CA HIS A 274 -27.04 -1.34 0.45
C HIS A 274 -26.75 -2.72 -0.15
N ASN A 275 -27.09 -2.99 -1.43
CA ASN A 275 -26.95 -4.35 -1.99
C ASN A 275 -26.15 -4.47 -3.30
N HIS A 276 -25.25 -3.53 -3.65
CA HIS A 276 -24.51 -3.58 -4.93
C HIS A 276 -22.97 -3.49 -4.81
N VAL A 277 -22.37 -4.03 -3.73
CA VAL A 277 -20.89 -4.11 -3.64
C VAL A 277 -20.33 -5.18 -4.59
N VAL A 278 -21.08 -6.21 -4.87
CA VAL A 278 -20.63 -7.37 -5.68
C VAL A 278 -20.63 -7.08 -7.19
N GLY A 279 -21.55 -6.26 -7.66
CA GLY A 279 -21.67 -5.94 -9.08
C GLY A 279 -20.43 -5.24 -9.69
N PRO A 280 -19.94 -4.15 -9.09
CA PRO A 280 -18.72 -3.45 -9.56
C PRO A 280 -17.48 -4.35 -9.52
N LEU A 281 -17.31 -5.17 -8.46
CA LEU A 281 -16.18 -6.08 -8.32
C LEU A 281 -16.14 -7.14 -9.44
N ILE A 282 -17.29 -7.74 -9.76
CA ILE A 282 -17.40 -8.71 -10.87
C ILE A 282 -17.10 -8.02 -12.21
N GLY A 283 -17.55 -6.77 -12.39
CA GLY A 283 -17.24 -5.97 -13.56
C GLY A 283 -15.73 -5.73 -13.74
N LEU A 284 -15.03 -5.44 -12.64
CA LEU A 284 -13.57 -5.28 -12.62
C LEU A 284 -12.85 -6.57 -12.99
N LEU A 285 -13.26 -7.71 -12.41
CA LEU A 285 -12.64 -9.02 -12.68
C LEU A 285 -12.87 -9.54 -14.12
N ARG A 286 -13.79 -8.94 -14.88
CA ARG A 286 -13.97 -9.27 -16.30
C ARG A 286 -13.04 -8.52 -17.24
N LYS A 287 -12.29 -7.52 -16.74
CA LYS A 287 -11.35 -6.74 -17.55
C LYS A 287 -10.01 -7.50 -17.67
N PRO A 288 -9.62 -7.99 -18.86
CA PRO A 288 -8.39 -8.75 -19.04
C PRO A 288 -7.14 -7.93 -18.71
N ARG A 289 -7.21 -6.61 -18.87
CA ARG A 289 -6.18 -5.66 -18.49
C ARG A 289 -5.90 -5.69 -16.98
N LEU A 290 -6.96 -5.67 -16.16
CA LEU A 290 -6.84 -5.78 -14.70
C LEU A 290 -6.30 -7.15 -14.29
N LEU A 291 -6.83 -8.23 -14.88
CA LEU A 291 -6.36 -9.59 -14.57
C LEU A 291 -4.88 -9.79 -14.88
N ALA A 292 -4.37 -9.22 -15.97
CA ALA A 292 -2.95 -9.26 -16.31
C ALA A 292 -2.12 -8.50 -15.27
N ALA A 293 -2.57 -7.33 -14.82
CA ALA A 293 -1.89 -6.56 -13.79
C ALA A 293 -1.88 -7.30 -12.43
N LEU A 294 -3.00 -7.94 -12.04
CA LEU A 294 -3.07 -8.77 -10.84
C LEU A 294 -2.16 -9.99 -10.92
N TRP A 295 -2.11 -10.66 -12.07
CA TRP A 295 -1.18 -11.76 -12.32
C TRP A 295 0.28 -11.29 -12.19
N GLY A 296 0.63 -10.17 -12.81
CA GLY A 296 1.96 -9.57 -12.69
C GLY A 296 2.33 -9.26 -11.24
N THR A 297 1.39 -8.72 -10.47
CA THR A 297 1.55 -8.45 -9.03
C THR A 297 1.79 -9.73 -8.23
N LEU A 298 1.03 -10.77 -8.49
CA LEU A 298 1.19 -12.08 -7.84
C LEU A 298 2.58 -12.66 -8.13
N VAL A 299 3.03 -12.63 -9.40
CA VAL A 299 4.35 -13.15 -9.78
C VAL A 299 5.47 -12.29 -9.20
N HIS A 300 5.32 -10.96 -9.18
CA HIS A 300 6.25 -10.05 -8.51
C HIS A 300 6.44 -10.44 -7.03
N ALA A 301 5.34 -10.65 -6.31
CA ALA A 301 5.39 -11.06 -4.91
C ALA A 301 5.96 -12.49 -4.73
N ILE A 302 5.68 -13.42 -5.64
CA ILE A 302 6.30 -14.76 -5.65
C ILE A 302 7.82 -14.65 -5.75
N ILE A 303 8.35 -13.86 -6.67
CA ILE A 303 9.80 -13.67 -6.83
C ILE A 303 10.40 -13.15 -5.53
N GLN A 304 9.87 -12.04 -5.02
CA GLN A 304 10.39 -11.38 -3.82
C GLN A 304 10.41 -12.33 -2.62
N THR A 305 9.27 -12.95 -2.29
CA THR A 305 9.15 -13.79 -1.09
C THR A 305 9.77 -15.19 -1.25
N SER A 306 10.02 -15.65 -2.47
CA SER A 306 10.88 -16.82 -2.72
C SER A 306 12.32 -16.53 -2.29
N PHE A 307 12.86 -15.35 -2.58
CA PHE A 307 14.18 -14.95 -2.07
C PHE A 307 14.18 -14.80 -0.55
N ASP A 308 13.11 -14.26 0.06
CA ASP A 308 13.00 -14.19 1.51
C ASP A 308 13.15 -15.56 2.17
N SER A 309 12.61 -16.63 1.57
CA SER A 309 12.67 -17.98 2.12
C SER A 309 13.95 -18.73 1.78
N THR A 310 14.65 -18.38 0.70
CA THR A 310 15.74 -19.22 0.15
C THR A 310 17.11 -18.58 0.21
N LEU A 311 17.22 -17.26 0.01
CA LEU A 311 18.50 -16.57 -0.09
C LEU A 311 19.34 -16.63 1.20
N PRO A 312 18.77 -16.39 2.42
CA PRO A 312 19.56 -16.43 3.66
C PRO A 312 20.16 -17.81 3.90
N LEU A 313 19.38 -18.87 3.66
CA LEU A 313 19.86 -20.22 3.86
C LEU A 313 20.83 -20.66 2.75
N PHE A 314 20.66 -20.13 1.51
CA PHE A 314 21.60 -20.37 0.42
C PHE A 314 22.98 -19.79 0.73
N VAL A 315 23.07 -18.55 1.17
CA VAL A 315 24.36 -17.94 1.51
C VAL A 315 24.99 -18.56 2.75
N LYS A 316 24.19 -19.01 3.73
CA LYS A 316 24.66 -19.80 4.87
C LYS A 316 25.27 -21.13 4.43
N SER A 317 24.58 -21.88 3.56
CA SER A 317 25.02 -23.23 3.14
C SER A 317 26.15 -23.23 2.12
N THR A 318 26.21 -22.25 1.21
CA THR A 318 27.15 -22.21 0.10
C THR A 318 28.38 -21.37 0.41
N PHE A 319 28.21 -20.21 1.04
CA PHE A 319 29.31 -19.28 1.33
C PHE A 319 29.71 -19.26 2.80
N HIS A 320 29.05 -20.05 3.64
CA HIS A 320 29.28 -20.09 5.09
C HIS A 320 29.18 -18.73 5.77
N TRP A 321 28.30 -17.84 5.21
CA TRP A 321 28.07 -16.51 5.74
C TRP A 321 27.25 -16.60 7.04
N ASP A 322 27.57 -15.70 7.96
CA ASP A 322 26.84 -15.46 9.20
C ASP A 322 25.49 -14.72 8.94
N SER A 323 24.80 -14.37 10.00
CA SER A 323 23.54 -13.63 9.91
C SER A 323 23.70 -12.22 9.34
N THR A 324 24.84 -11.58 9.56
CA THR A 324 25.18 -10.28 8.96
C THR A 324 25.32 -10.42 7.46
N GLY A 325 26.08 -11.44 7.01
CA GLY A 325 26.23 -11.75 5.58
C GLY A 325 24.90 -12.10 4.91
N ALA A 326 24.05 -12.86 5.59
CA ALA A 326 22.70 -13.19 5.11
C ALA A 326 21.82 -11.92 4.98
N GLY A 327 21.92 -10.97 5.90
CA GLY A 327 21.24 -9.68 5.80
C GLY A 327 21.78 -8.82 4.65
N LEU A 328 23.11 -8.75 4.51
CA LEU A 328 23.80 -8.01 3.43
C LEU A 328 23.48 -8.56 2.04
N ALA A 329 23.18 -9.86 1.90
CA ALA A 329 22.81 -10.46 0.63
C ALA A 329 21.55 -9.85 0.01
N PHE A 330 20.67 -9.22 0.81
CA PHE A 330 19.49 -8.50 0.31
C PHE A 330 19.82 -7.11 -0.23
N LEU A 331 20.96 -6.52 0.13
CA LEU A 331 21.33 -5.17 -0.31
C LEU A 331 21.37 -5.04 -1.84
N PRO A 332 22.04 -5.93 -2.59
CA PRO A 332 22.04 -5.89 -4.07
C PRO A 332 20.63 -6.02 -4.67
N LEU A 333 19.76 -6.80 -4.03
CA LEU A 333 18.39 -7.03 -4.50
C LEU A 333 17.49 -5.77 -4.28
N VAL A 334 17.68 -5.08 -3.17
CA VAL A 334 16.78 -3.97 -2.76
C VAL A 334 17.32 -2.60 -3.16
N ALA A 335 18.63 -2.41 -3.23
CA ALA A 335 19.22 -1.12 -3.60
C ALA A 335 18.67 -0.51 -4.91
N PRO A 336 18.39 -1.29 -5.97
CA PRO A 336 17.78 -0.73 -7.17
C PRO A 336 16.38 -0.11 -6.97
N CYS A 337 15.67 -0.43 -5.88
CA CYS A 337 14.37 0.18 -5.58
C CYS A 337 14.46 1.69 -5.38
N PHE A 338 15.64 2.25 -5.07
CA PHE A 338 15.86 3.71 -5.03
C PHE A 338 15.71 4.37 -6.40
N THR A 339 15.71 3.62 -7.49
CA THR A 339 15.40 4.14 -8.83
C THR A 339 13.89 4.32 -9.06
N SER A 340 13.02 3.88 -8.13
CA SER A 340 11.56 3.96 -8.26
C SER A 340 11.01 5.34 -8.60
N PRO A 341 11.53 6.48 -8.07
CA PRO A 341 11.06 7.80 -8.49
C PRO A 341 11.33 8.08 -9.98
N LEU A 342 12.49 7.66 -10.50
CA LEU A 342 12.83 7.77 -11.91
C LEU A 342 11.92 6.89 -12.76
N ILE A 343 11.66 5.66 -12.30
CA ILE A 343 10.73 4.73 -12.94
C ILE A 343 9.32 5.33 -12.98
N GLY A 344 8.88 6.02 -11.92
CA GLY A 344 7.60 6.74 -11.87
C GLY A 344 7.51 7.80 -12.97
N ILE A 345 8.51 8.64 -13.13
CA ILE A 345 8.57 9.65 -14.21
C ILE A 345 8.53 8.98 -15.59
N MET A 346 9.26 7.88 -15.76
CA MET A 346 9.23 7.11 -17.01
C MET A 346 7.85 6.47 -17.26
N ASN A 347 7.18 6.00 -16.20
CA ASN A 347 5.84 5.44 -16.28
C ASN A 347 4.82 6.47 -16.77
N ASP A 348 4.89 7.70 -16.27
CA ASP A 348 4.01 8.79 -16.69
C ASP A 348 4.25 9.17 -18.15
N LYS A 349 5.49 9.10 -18.62
CA LYS A 349 5.88 9.46 -19.99
C LYS A 349 5.61 8.36 -21.01
N TYR A 350 5.92 7.11 -20.71
CA TYR A 350 5.90 5.98 -21.67
C TYR A 350 4.76 4.99 -21.42
N GLY A 351 4.07 5.12 -20.28
CA GLY A 351 3.02 4.21 -19.84
C GLY A 351 3.53 2.92 -19.19
N PRO A 352 2.67 2.21 -18.46
CA PRO A 352 3.03 1.06 -17.62
C PRO A 352 3.39 -0.18 -18.43
N LYS A 353 2.85 -0.33 -19.64
CA LYS A 353 3.03 -1.52 -20.49
C LYS A 353 4.49 -1.84 -20.74
N TRP A 354 5.23 -0.87 -21.25
CA TRP A 354 6.62 -1.08 -21.64
C TRP A 354 7.54 -1.29 -20.45
N LEU A 355 7.30 -0.57 -19.34
CA LEU A 355 8.10 -0.69 -18.14
C LEU A 355 7.87 -2.06 -17.46
N ALA A 356 6.62 -2.44 -17.22
CA ALA A 356 6.30 -3.72 -16.60
C ALA A 356 6.79 -4.90 -17.46
N THR A 357 6.56 -4.84 -18.78
CA THR A 357 7.02 -5.89 -19.69
C THR A 357 8.57 -5.99 -19.71
N SER A 358 9.27 -4.84 -19.80
CA SER A 358 10.75 -4.84 -19.77
C SER A 358 11.30 -5.37 -18.46
N GLY A 359 10.63 -5.07 -17.32
CA GLY A 359 10.99 -5.61 -16.03
C GLY A 359 10.96 -7.15 -16.03
N PHE A 360 9.90 -7.77 -16.52
CA PHE A 360 9.82 -9.24 -16.61
C PHE A 360 10.80 -9.82 -17.64
N ILE A 361 11.06 -9.14 -18.78
CA ILE A 361 12.07 -9.55 -19.75
C ILE A 361 13.46 -9.57 -19.11
N ILE A 362 13.82 -8.51 -18.37
CA ILE A 362 15.12 -8.39 -17.69
C ILE A 362 15.23 -9.42 -16.56
N ALA A 363 14.17 -9.59 -15.74
CA ALA A 363 14.19 -10.54 -14.63
C ALA A 363 14.52 -11.99 -15.09
N THR A 364 13.98 -12.43 -16.22
CA THR A 364 14.10 -13.80 -16.70
C THR A 364 15.54 -14.27 -16.82
N PRO A 365 16.44 -13.63 -17.60
CA PRO A 365 17.82 -14.10 -17.75
C PRO A 365 18.61 -13.97 -16.44
N PHE A 366 18.38 -12.94 -15.64
CA PHE A 366 19.07 -12.79 -14.35
C PHE A 366 18.68 -13.89 -13.36
N LEU A 367 17.39 -14.23 -13.26
CA LEU A 367 16.90 -15.34 -12.44
C LEU A 367 17.48 -16.68 -12.88
N ILE A 368 17.46 -16.97 -14.19
CA ILE A 368 18.02 -18.22 -14.72
C ILE A 368 19.53 -18.29 -14.49
N SER A 369 20.24 -17.17 -14.63
CA SER A 369 21.70 -17.12 -14.46
C SER A 369 22.14 -17.33 -13.02
N LEU A 370 21.30 -17.04 -12.01
CA LEU A 370 21.60 -17.33 -10.61
C LEU A 370 21.84 -18.81 -10.32
N ARG A 371 21.40 -19.71 -11.20
CA ARG A 371 21.68 -21.17 -11.09
C ARG A 371 23.17 -21.53 -11.14
N PHE A 372 23.99 -20.69 -11.79
CA PHE A 372 25.42 -20.91 -11.93
C PHE A 372 26.21 -20.56 -10.67
N VAL A 373 25.57 -19.93 -9.68
CA VAL A 373 26.20 -19.66 -8.38
C VAL A 373 26.15 -20.93 -7.54
N SER A 374 27.30 -21.65 -7.41
CA SER A 374 27.35 -22.95 -6.75
C SER A 374 28.56 -23.15 -5.82
N GLU A 375 29.60 -22.30 -5.92
CA GLU A 375 30.86 -22.49 -5.24
C GLU A 375 31.22 -21.34 -4.33
N ASP A 376 31.92 -21.62 -3.22
CA ASP A 376 32.45 -20.60 -2.32
C ASP A 376 33.73 -19.99 -2.90
N SER A 377 33.57 -19.10 -3.89
CA SER A 377 34.65 -18.33 -4.48
C SER A 377 34.27 -16.86 -4.59
N ILE A 378 35.28 -15.99 -4.63
CA ILE A 378 35.05 -14.53 -4.77
C ILE A 378 34.30 -14.20 -6.07
N ASN A 379 34.56 -14.93 -7.14
CA ASN A 379 33.89 -14.73 -8.42
C ASN A 379 32.41 -15.07 -8.35
N HIS A 380 32.03 -16.16 -7.67
CA HIS A 380 30.62 -16.55 -7.48
C HIS A 380 29.87 -15.54 -6.54
N LYS A 381 30.54 -14.98 -5.53
CA LYS A 381 30.00 -13.92 -4.67
C LYS A 381 29.72 -12.66 -5.47
N ILE A 382 30.68 -12.21 -6.29
CA ILE A 382 30.52 -11.02 -7.16
C ILE A 382 29.41 -11.27 -8.19
N MET A 383 29.41 -12.46 -8.82
CA MET A 383 28.38 -12.86 -9.79
C MET A 383 27.00 -12.84 -9.16
N MET A 384 26.84 -13.42 -7.96
CA MET A 384 25.57 -13.39 -7.22
C MET A 384 25.09 -11.97 -6.98
N CYS A 385 25.94 -11.10 -6.43
CA CYS A 385 25.60 -9.72 -6.17
C CYS A 385 25.18 -8.98 -7.46
N GLY A 386 25.92 -9.14 -8.55
CA GLY A 386 25.59 -8.51 -9.84
C GLY A 386 24.26 -9.00 -10.42
N LEU A 387 23.99 -10.30 -10.33
CA LEU A 387 22.74 -10.89 -10.79
C LEU A 387 21.55 -10.42 -9.91
N LEU A 388 21.73 -10.32 -8.59
CA LEU A 388 20.71 -9.81 -7.67
C LEU A 388 20.40 -8.33 -7.92
N VAL A 389 21.39 -7.48 -8.28
CA VAL A 389 21.14 -6.10 -8.72
C VAL A 389 20.24 -6.09 -9.97
N GLY A 390 20.51 -6.97 -10.93
CA GLY A 390 19.68 -7.10 -12.13
C GLY A 390 18.23 -7.51 -11.82
N VAL A 391 18.05 -8.49 -10.92
CA VAL A 391 16.73 -8.89 -10.42
C VAL A 391 16.05 -7.74 -9.68
N GLY A 392 16.76 -7.04 -8.81
CA GLY A 392 16.22 -5.90 -8.06
C GLY A 392 15.76 -4.75 -8.95
N LEU A 393 16.53 -4.42 -10.00
CA LEU A 393 16.13 -3.43 -10.99
C LEU A 393 14.87 -3.87 -11.75
N ALA A 394 14.81 -5.14 -12.13
CA ALA A 394 13.66 -5.71 -12.80
C ALA A 394 12.39 -5.64 -11.91
N VAL A 395 12.53 -5.99 -10.62
CA VAL A 395 11.46 -5.91 -9.62
C VAL A 395 10.98 -4.46 -9.46
N ALA A 396 11.89 -3.48 -9.40
CA ALA A 396 11.56 -2.06 -9.33
C ALA A 396 10.78 -1.57 -10.56
N LEU A 397 11.18 -2.02 -11.78
CA LEU A 397 10.50 -1.70 -13.05
C LEU A 397 9.08 -2.28 -13.14
N VAL A 398 8.76 -3.31 -12.37
CA VAL A 398 7.45 -3.98 -12.39
C VAL A 398 6.50 -3.37 -11.37
N PHE A 399 6.96 -3.09 -10.15
CA PHE A 399 6.11 -2.74 -9.01
C PHE A 399 5.25 -1.49 -9.24
N GLY A 400 5.87 -0.34 -9.52
CA GLY A 400 5.18 0.94 -9.71
C GLY A 400 4.21 0.94 -10.90
N PRO A 401 4.66 0.52 -12.11
CA PRO A 401 3.79 0.43 -13.28
C PRO A 401 2.58 -0.48 -13.12
N LEU A 402 2.68 -1.63 -12.44
CA LEU A 402 1.52 -2.48 -12.18
C LEU A 402 0.50 -1.81 -11.27
N MET A 403 0.96 -1.09 -10.25
CA MET A 403 0.09 -0.35 -9.35
C MET A 403 -0.67 0.78 -10.08
N ALA A 404 0.01 1.50 -10.98
CA ALA A 404 -0.59 2.51 -11.83
C ALA A 404 -1.61 1.91 -12.81
N GLU A 405 -1.29 0.77 -13.42
CA GLU A 405 -2.17 0.07 -14.36
C GLU A 405 -3.48 -0.38 -13.70
N ILE A 406 -3.42 -0.85 -12.47
CA ILE A 406 -4.60 -1.23 -11.69
C ILE A 406 -5.50 -0.02 -11.43
N SER A 407 -4.91 1.13 -11.08
CA SER A 407 -5.66 2.38 -10.90
C SER A 407 -6.34 2.83 -12.19
N TRP A 408 -5.62 2.80 -13.32
CA TRP A 408 -6.17 3.19 -14.62
C TRP A 408 -7.22 2.23 -15.13
N SER A 409 -7.06 0.93 -14.91
CA SER A 409 -8.08 -0.05 -15.29
C SER A 409 -9.37 0.08 -14.46
N ALA A 410 -9.32 0.67 -13.27
CA ALA A 410 -10.52 0.97 -12.49
C ALA A 410 -11.37 2.08 -13.14
N VAL A 411 -10.72 3.08 -13.75
CA VAL A 411 -11.37 4.21 -14.44
C VAL A 411 -11.82 3.85 -15.85
N ASP A 412 -11.18 2.87 -16.48
CA ASP A 412 -11.42 2.50 -17.88
C ASP A 412 -12.87 2.06 -18.12
N GLY A 413 -13.57 2.77 -19.04
CA GLY A 413 -14.98 2.54 -19.37
C GLY A 413 -15.99 3.35 -18.56
N MET A 414 -15.55 4.34 -17.76
CA MET A 414 -16.42 5.36 -17.17
C MET A 414 -16.56 6.55 -18.13
N ASP A 415 -17.78 7.09 -18.19
CA ASP A 415 -18.09 8.25 -19.04
C ASP A 415 -17.48 9.52 -18.40
N PRO A 416 -16.59 10.25 -19.13
CA PRO A 416 -15.94 11.46 -18.57
C PRO A 416 -16.92 12.60 -18.25
N THR A 417 -18.18 12.50 -18.68
CA THR A 417 -19.21 13.53 -18.50
C THR A 417 -19.99 13.38 -17.19
N GLN A 418 -19.82 12.30 -16.45
CA GLN A 418 -20.38 12.18 -15.11
C GLN A 418 -19.41 12.79 -14.11
N ASP A 419 -19.73 13.98 -13.60
CA ASP A 419 -18.99 14.75 -12.59
C ASP A 419 -18.77 14.03 -11.24
N ASP A 420 -19.05 12.76 -11.14
CA ASP A 420 -18.98 11.98 -9.89
C ASP A 420 -17.70 11.13 -9.84
N MET A 421 -16.53 11.80 -9.72
CA MET A 421 -15.24 11.14 -9.41
C MET A 421 -15.29 10.31 -8.10
N SER A 422 -16.33 10.50 -7.28
CA SER A 422 -16.57 9.71 -6.07
C SER A 422 -17.07 8.29 -6.34
N ALA A 423 -17.48 7.99 -7.60
CA ALA A 423 -18.00 6.68 -8.00
C ALA A 423 -16.92 5.70 -8.49
N VAL A 424 -15.65 6.13 -8.62
CA VAL A 424 -14.57 5.25 -9.08
C VAL A 424 -14.23 4.20 -8.04
N PRO A 425 -14.25 2.90 -8.36
CA PRO A 425 -14.02 1.83 -7.38
C PRO A 425 -12.52 1.59 -7.08
N TYR A 426 -11.76 2.67 -6.83
CA TYR A 426 -10.33 2.58 -6.49
C TYR A 426 -10.05 1.65 -5.31
N ALA A 427 -10.86 1.74 -4.25
CA ALA A 427 -10.68 0.91 -3.06
C ALA A 427 -10.81 -0.57 -3.38
N GLN A 428 -11.74 -0.94 -4.28
CA GLN A 428 -11.91 -2.33 -4.71
C GLN A 428 -10.74 -2.80 -5.58
N ALA A 429 -10.25 -1.95 -6.48
CA ALA A 429 -9.10 -2.26 -7.33
C ALA A 429 -7.81 -2.46 -6.50
N TYR A 430 -7.55 -1.59 -5.53
CA TYR A 430 -6.42 -1.76 -4.61
C TYR A 430 -6.61 -2.94 -3.64
N GLY A 431 -7.85 -3.24 -3.27
CA GLY A 431 -8.17 -4.47 -2.52
C GLY A 431 -7.79 -5.73 -3.29
N LEU A 432 -8.10 -5.79 -4.58
CA LEU A 432 -7.69 -6.90 -5.45
C LEU A 432 -6.17 -6.95 -5.63
N TYR A 433 -5.51 -5.80 -5.77
CA TYR A 433 -4.05 -5.72 -5.79
C TYR A 433 -3.43 -6.34 -4.53
N ASN A 434 -3.93 -5.94 -3.35
CA ASN A 434 -3.44 -6.45 -2.08
C ASN A 434 -3.68 -7.96 -1.92
N MET A 435 -4.82 -8.46 -2.42
CA MET A 435 -5.10 -9.91 -2.44
C MET A 435 -4.14 -10.66 -3.37
N ALA A 436 -3.85 -10.13 -4.57
CA ALA A 436 -2.89 -10.74 -5.49
C ALA A 436 -1.47 -10.75 -4.91
N PHE A 437 -1.04 -9.64 -4.31
CA PHE A 437 0.24 -9.54 -3.61
C PHE A 437 0.34 -10.54 -2.46
N SER A 438 -0.70 -10.62 -1.62
CA SER A 438 -0.76 -11.56 -0.49
C SER A 438 -0.75 -13.02 -0.94
N GLY A 439 -1.43 -13.34 -2.05
CA GLY A 439 -1.35 -14.64 -2.70
C GLY A 439 0.07 -15.00 -3.11
N GLY A 440 0.81 -14.05 -3.66
CA GLY A 440 2.23 -14.20 -3.96
C GLY A 440 3.09 -14.41 -2.71
N CYS A 441 2.82 -13.65 -1.63
CA CYS A 441 3.50 -13.83 -0.35
C CYS A 441 3.26 -15.23 0.28
N MET A 442 2.11 -15.83 0.01
CA MET A 442 1.84 -17.21 0.41
C MET A 442 2.54 -18.23 -0.49
N LEU A 443 2.43 -18.07 -1.80
CA LEU A 443 2.92 -19.06 -2.77
C LEU A 443 4.45 -19.01 -2.93
N GLY A 444 5.08 -17.83 -2.83
CA GLY A 444 6.53 -17.67 -3.06
C GLY A 444 7.39 -18.51 -2.13
N PRO A 445 7.24 -18.44 -0.79
CA PRO A 445 8.00 -19.27 0.13
C PRO A 445 7.74 -20.76 -0.03
N ILE A 446 6.51 -21.15 -0.37
CA ILE A 446 6.17 -22.56 -0.66
C ILE A 446 6.91 -23.04 -1.90
N LEU A 447 6.77 -22.31 -3.01
CA LEU A 447 7.43 -22.69 -4.27
C LEU A 447 8.95 -22.64 -4.13
N GLY A 448 9.51 -21.50 -3.70
CA GLY A 448 10.96 -21.33 -3.57
C GLY A 448 11.56 -22.32 -2.57
N GLY A 449 10.97 -22.40 -1.37
CA GLY A 449 11.51 -23.20 -0.28
C GLY A 449 11.40 -24.70 -0.49
N LEU A 450 10.21 -25.21 -0.89
CA LEU A 450 10.05 -26.66 -1.12
C LEU A 450 10.81 -27.16 -2.34
N ILE A 451 10.92 -26.33 -3.40
CA ILE A 451 11.75 -26.69 -4.57
C ILE A 451 13.22 -26.71 -4.17
N ARG A 452 13.68 -25.71 -3.38
CA ARG A 452 15.07 -25.70 -2.90
C ARG A 452 15.39 -26.93 -2.06
N ASP A 453 14.47 -27.29 -1.17
CA ASP A 453 14.62 -28.44 -0.26
C ASP A 453 14.75 -29.77 -1.03
N ARG A 454 13.94 -29.96 -2.08
CA ARG A 454 13.89 -31.23 -2.83
C ARG A 454 14.82 -31.29 -4.05
N ALA A 455 15.04 -30.17 -4.72
CA ALA A 455 15.68 -30.12 -6.03
C ALA A 455 16.84 -29.08 -6.11
N GLY A 456 17.13 -28.40 -4.98
CA GLY A 456 18.24 -27.48 -4.85
C GLY A 456 18.02 -26.09 -5.47
N TRP A 457 18.98 -25.21 -5.20
CA TRP A 457 18.99 -23.82 -5.63
C TRP A 457 18.87 -23.61 -7.15
N PRO A 458 19.61 -24.37 -8.02
CA PRO A 458 19.51 -24.21 -9.47
C PRO A 458 18.08 -24.38 -9.99
N THR A 459 17.32 -25.30 -9.41
CA THR A 459 15.94 -25.58 -9.83
C THR A 459 14.99 -24.44 -9.43
N VAL A 460 15.17 -23.83 -8.25
CA VAL A 460 14.43 -22.63 -7.86
C VAL A 460 14.63 -21.53 -8.89
N CYS A 461 15.88 -21.24 -9.26
CA CYS A 461 16.22 -20.20 -10.23
C CYS A 461 15.55 -20.44 -11.60
N TRP A 462 15.54 -21.71 -12.06
CA TRP A 462 14.86 -22.13 -13.28
C TRP A 462 13.35 -21.88 -13.22
N VAL A 463 12.71 -22.35 -12.16
CA VAL A 463 11.24 -22.24 -12.01
C VAL A 463 10.80 -20.78 -11.93
N LEU A 464 11.51 -19.97 -11.14
CA LEU A 464 11.22 -18.53 -11.08
C LEU A 464 11.43 -17.85 -12.43
N GLY A 465 12.50 -18.20 -13.15
CA GLY A 465 12.75 -17.71 -14.51
C GLY A 465 11.65 -18.07 -15.50
N LEU A 466 11.14 -19.32 -15.46
CA LEU A 466 10.05 -19.77 -16.34
C LEU A 466 8.72 -19.05 -16.03
N ILE A 467 8.38 -18.91 -14.74
CA ILE A 467 7.17 -18.17 -14.32
C ILE A 467 7.26 -16.71 -14.79
N THR A 468 8.44 -16.11 -14.68
CA THR A 468 8.69 -14.73 -15.12
C THR A 468 8.60 -14.59 -16.64
N ALA A 469 9.16 -15.54 -17.39
CA ALA A 469 9.07 -15.58 -18.85
C ALA A 469 7.62 -15.73 -19.33
N ALA A 470 6.82 -16.60 -18.71
CA ALA A 470 5.41 -16.74 -19.00
C ALA A 470 4.65 -15.44 -18.69
N SER A 471 5.01 -14.76 -17.60
CA SER A 471 4.41 -13.48 -17.23
C SER A 471 4.74 -12.36 -18.22
N THR A 472 5.92 -12.39 -18.83
CA THR A 472 6.26 -11.43 -19.89
C THR A 472 5.24 -11.44 -21.02
N ILE A 473 4.78 -12.62 -21.43
CA ILE A 473 3.79 -12.78 -22.51
C ILE A 473 2.46 -12.15 -22.08
N THR A 474 2.00 -12.43 -20.86
CA THR A 474 0.74 -11.86 -20.36
C THR A 474 0.79 -10.35 -20.24
N GLN A 475 1.91 -9.79 -19.77
CA GLN A 475 2.08 -8.35 -19.65
C GLN A 475 2.13 -7.68 -21.04
N ALA A 476 2.88 -8.24 -21.98
CA ALA A 476 2.99 -7.70 -23.35
C ALA A 476 1.66 -7.69 -24.11
N LEU A 477 0.78 -8.67 -23.87
CA LEU A 477 -0.48 -8.79 -24.59
C LEU A 477 -1.60 -7.92 -24.01
N TRP A 478 -1.75 -7.84 -22.69
CA TRP A 478 -2.94 -7.27 -22.04
C TRP A 478 -2.73 -5.98 -21.26
N ILE A 479 -1.52 -5.65 -20.82
CA ILE A 479 -1.27 -4.37 -20.15
C ILE A 479 -1.36 -3.22 -21.14
N GLY A 480 -1.91 -2.08 -20.74
CA GLY A 480 -2.05 -0.88 -21.56
C GLY A 480 -3.14 -0.97 -22.62
N GLY A 481 -4.00 -1.98 -22.57
CA GLY A 481 -5.05 -2.26 -23.56
C GLY A 481 -4.56 -3.10 -24.75
N PRO A 482 -5.48 -3.57 -25.63
CA PRO A 482 -5.13 -4.42 -26.76
C PRO A 482 -4.13 -3.72 -27.68
N LEU A 483 -3.12 -4.46 -28.12
CA LEU A 483 -2.16 -4.00 -29.13
C LEU A 483 -2.96 -3.59 -30.39
N LYS A 484 -3.20 -2.29 -30.59
CA LYS A 484 -3.56 -1.78 -31.90
C LYS A 484 -2.30 -1.87 -32.77
N LEU A 485 -2.08 -3.02 -33.39
CA LEU A 485 -1.17 -3.11 -34.52
C LEU A 485 -1.71 -2.14 -35.57
N LYS A 486 -1.12 -0.94 -35.69
CA LYS A 486 -1.24 -0.13 -36.89
C LYS A 486 -0.57 -0.96 -37.98
N LEU A 487 -1.35 -1.75 -38.70
CA LEU A 487 -0.95 -2.22 -40.02
C LEU A 487 -0.61 -0.95 -40.83
N PRO A 488 0.58 -0.92 -41.48
CA PRO A 488 0.90 0.20 -42.34
C PRO A 488 -0.23 0.33 -43.37
N GLY A 489 -0.90 1.47 -43.34
CA GLY A 489 -2.04 1.75 -44.22
C GLY A 489 -1.63 1.50 -45.66
N ARG A 490 -2.40 0.70 -46.38
CA ARG A 490 -2.44 0.75 -47.84
C ARG A 490 -2.66 2.22 -48.25
N ALA A 491 -1.55 2.86 -48.59
CA ALA A 491 -1.62 4.10 -49.34
C ALA A 491 -2.06 3.72 -50.74
N GLY A 492 -3.15 4.31 -51.19
CA GLY A 492 -3.53 4.29 -52.60
C GLY A 492 -4.83 3.55 -52.84
N GLU A 493 -5.90 4.32 -52.90
CA GLU A 493 -6.88 4.29 -53.98
C GLU A 493 -7.87 5.43 -53.70
N SER A 494 -7.52 6.61 -54.25
CA SER A 494 -8.47 7.66 -54.57
C SER A 494 -8.28 7.98 -56.04
N SER A 495 -9.15 7.48 -56.84
CA SER A 495 -9.51 8.03 -58.12
C SER A 495 -10.97 8.47 -58.07
#